data_ee3498b88fb0892c4731f02a7b85e0db
#
_entry.id   ee3498b88fb0892c4731f02a7b85e0db
#
_cell.length_a   1.000
_cell.length_b   1.000
_cell.length_c   1.000
_cell.angle_alpha   90.00
_cell.angle_beta   90.00
_cell.angle_gamma   90.00
#
_symmetry.space_group_name_H-M   'P 1'
#
loop_
_entity.id
_entity.type
_entity.pdbx_description
1 polymer ?
#
loop_
_entity_poly.entity_id
_entity_poly.type
_entity_poly.pdbx_seq_one_letter_code
_entity_poly.pdbx_strand_id
1 'polypeptide(L)'
;MTSIINEVERELQNSDSMIFAVVRHKTSRENDMQVHSHALAANMTRDQEGQLRTLASSIKQKGGVINGTGERIYNFQKYYGILYQSQLAKEAQELGYTTRGVGNGQFEVSGVPQKIIYDTSTRKQQIDQSTLSI
;
A
#
# COMPACT_ATOMS: atom_id res chain seq x y z
N MET A 1 25.10 -45.96 5.42
CA MET A 1 25.48 -44.54 5.67
C MET A 1 24.21 -43.71 5.57
N THR A 2 23.60 -43.41 6.70
CA THR A 2 22.34 -42.64 6.77
C THR A 2 22.75 -41.17 6.86
N SER A 3 22.53 -40.41 5.79
CA SER A 3 22.74 -38.99 5.80
C SER A 3 21.66 -38.34 6.68
N ILE A 4 22.04 -37.87 7.85
CA ILE A 4 21.20 -37.01 8.69
C ILE A 4 21.13 -35.68 7.95
N ILE A 5 20.02 -35.45 7.23
CA ILE A 5 19.67 -34.12 6.77
C ILE A 5 19.14 -33.41 8.02
N ASN A 6 19.95 -32.55 8.61
CA ASN A 6 19.47 -31.63 9.63
C ASN A 6 18.43 -30.73 8.97
N GLU A 7 17.15 -31.02 9.20
CA GLU A 7 16.06 -30.12 8.92
C GLU A 7 16.26 -28.89 9.83
N VAL A 8 16.81 -27.83 9.27
CA VAL A 8 16.89 -26.55 9.95
C VAL A 8 15.44 -26.07 10.12
N GLU A 9 14.89 -26.22 11.30
CA GLU A 9 13.61 -25.64 11.66
C GLU A 9 13.70 -24.13 11.43
N ARG A 10 13.01 -23.65 10.40
CA ARG A 10 12.90 -22.21 10.13
C ARG A 10 11.83 -21.66 11.05
N GLU A 11 12.27 -21.01 12.11
CA GLU A 11 11.37 -20.28 12.99
C GLU A 11 11.06 -18.91 12.42
N LEU A 12 9.75 -18.57 12.34
CA LEU A 12 9.29 -17.24 11.99
C LEU A 12 9.14 -16.42 13.27
N GLN A 13 9.89 -15.34 13.36
CA GLN A 13 9.79 -14.40 14.44
C GLN A 13 9.04 -13.14 13.97
N ASN A 14 8.21 -12.58 14.85
CA ASN A 14 7.63 -11.27 14.62
C ASN A 14 8.70 -10.20 14.86
N SER A 15 8.78 -9.26 13.94
CA SER A 15 9.64 -8.09 14.08
C SER A 15 8.77 -6.84 14.03
N ASP A 16 8.98 -5.93 14.97
CA ASP A 16 8.29 -4.66 15.05
C ASP A 16 9.00 -3.55 14.24
N SER A 17 10.10 -3.91 13.59
CA SER A 17 10.97 -2.96 12.89
C SER A 17 10.90 -3.15 11.38
N MET A 18 10.21 -2.25 10.68
CA MET A 18 10.26 -2.16 9.23
C MET A 18 10.92 -0.84 8.81
N ILE A 19 11.76 -0.90 7.79
CA ILE A 19 12.44 0.27 7.24
C ILE A 19 11.71 0.70 5.96
N PHE A 20 11.30 1.95 5.91
CA PHE A 20 10.65 2.54 4.73
C PHE A 20 11.44 3.74 4.23
N ALA A 21 11.59 3.84 2.92
CA ALA A 21 11.94 5.09 2.25
C ALA A 21 10.66 5.71 1.68
N VAL A 22 10.37 6.96 2.05
CA VAL A 22 9.17 7.67 1.58
C VAL A 22 9.60 8.76 0.60
N VAL A 23 9.10 8.66 -0.63
CA VAL A 23 9.37 9.64 -1.69
C VAL A 23 8.05 10.28 -2.10
N ARG A 24 7.99 11.61 -2.03
CA ARG A 24 6.81 12.38 -2.41
C ARG A 24 6.91 12.84 -3.87
N HIS A 25 5.88 12.57 -4.64
CA HIS A 25 5.71 13.04 -6.01
C HIS A 25 4.55 14.04 -6.08
N LYS A 26 4.65 14.99 -7.02
CA LYS A 26 3.63 16.03 -7.20
C LYS A 26 2.75 15.79 -8.42
N THR A 27 3.19 14.93 -9.33
CA THR A 27 2.52 14.69 -10.62
C THR A 27 2.36 13.20 -10.91
N SER A 28 1.35 12.87 -11.72
CA SER A 28 1.17 11.55 -12.32
C SER A 28 2.20 11.31 -13.44
N ARG A 29 2.14 10.14 -14.09
CA ARG A 29 2.92 9.84 -15.30
C ARG A 29 2.56 10.74 -16.48
N GLU A 30 1.32 11.22 -16.53
CA GLU A 30 0.79 12.10 -17.55
C GLU A 30 0.95 13.59 -17.20
N ASN A 31 1.77 13.90 -16.19
CA ASN A 31 2.00 15.24 -15.66
C ASN A 31 0.75 15.92 -15.06
N ASP A 32 -0.33 15.19 -14.80
CA ASP A 32 -1.46 15.72 -14.04
C ASP A 32 -1.02 16.06 -12.61
N MET A 33 -1.64 17.05 -12.00
CA MET A 33 -1.45 17.38 -10.59
C MET A 33 -1.96 16.23 -9.71
N GLN A 34 -1.03 15.47 -9.17
CA GLN A 34 -1.33 14.35 -8.28
C GLN A 34 -0.27 14.25 -7.18
N VAL A 35 -0.55 14.85 -6.04
CA VAL A 35 0.34 14.71 -4.89
C VAL A 35 0.16 13.32 -4.28
N HIS A 36 1.23 12.54 -4.28
CA HIS A 36 1.22 11.19 -3.71
C HIS A 36 2.60 10.82 -3.18
N SER A 37 2.64 9.80 -2.32
CA SER A 37 3.88 9.28 -1.75
C SER A 37 4.05 7.81 -2.08
N HIS A 38 5.27 7.44 -2.48
CA HIS A 38 5.70 6.06 -2.54
C HIS A 38 6.35 5.69 -1.22
N ALA A 39 5.85 4.66 -0.56
CA ALA A 39 6.48 4.06 0.60
C ALA A 39 7.17 2.75 0.14
N LEU A 40 8.50 2.80 0.03
CA LEU A 40 9.32 1.67 -0.37
C LEU A 40 9.74 0.91 0.88
N ALA A 41 9.16 -0.26 1.10
CA ALA A 41 9.54 -1.13 2.21
C ALA A 41 10.87 -1.85 1.85
N ALA A 42 11.88 -1.71 2.68
CA ALA A 42 13.09 -2.48 2.55
C ALA A 42 12.81 -3.97 2.85
N ASN A 43 13.37 -4.87 2.06
CA ASN A 43 13.25 -6.32 2.32
C ASN A 43 14.21 -6.76 3.44
N MET A 44 14.20 -6.01 4.54
CA MET A 44 15.03 -6.29 5.71
C MET A 44 14.39 -5.76 6.99
N THR A 45 14.71 -6.42 8.08
CA THR A 45 14.30 -6.07 9.44
C THR A 45 15.40 -6.41 10.43
N ARG A 46 15.24 -6.02 11.69
CA ARG A 46 16.08 -6.49 12.79
C ARG A 46 15.35 -7.54 13.60
N ASP A 47 16.04 -8.63 13.93
CA ASP A 47 15.54 -9.61 14.88
C ASP A 47 15.64 -9.09 16.32
N GLN A 48 15.23 -9.93 17.26
CA GLN A 48 15.26 -9.59 18.69
C GLN A 48 16.68 -9.41 19.24
N GLU A 49 17.68 -10.02 18.58
CA GLU A 49 19.10 -9.88 18.88
C GLU A 49 19.75 -8.66 18.16
N GLY A 50 18.94 -7.88 17.42
CA GLY A 50 19.39 -6.70 16.68
C GLY A 50 20.09 -7.00 15.34
N GLN A 51 20.12 -8.27 14.91
CA GLN A 51 20.73 -8.69 13.66
C GLN A 51 19.85 -8.37 12.46
N LEU A 52 20.45 -8.03 11.33
CA LEU A 52 19.71 -7.80 10.09
C LEU A 52 19.27 -9.13 9.49
N ARG A 53 17.99 -9.25 9.21
CA ARG A 53 17.34 -10.40 8.57
C ARG A 53 16.50 -9.97 7.39
N THR A 54 16.34 -10.86 6.43
CA THR A 54 15.40 -10.66 5.34
C THR A 54 13.96 -10.88 5.83
N LEU A 55 13.02 -10.08 5.35
CA LEU A 55 11.60 -10.32 5.59
C LEU A 55 11.21 -11.70 5.04
N ALA A 56 10.46 -12.45 5.85
CA ALA A 56 10.06 -13.80 5.48
C ALA A 56 9.08 -13.81 4.30
N SER A 57 9.33 -14.73 3.37
CA SER A 57 8.33 -15.17 2.40
C SER A 57 7.37 -16.17 3.04
N SER A 58 6.26 -16.49 2.36
CA SER A 58 5.32 -17.51 2.82
C SER A 58 6.01 -18.88 2.96
N ILE A 59 5.74 -19.56 4.06
CA ILE A 59 6.21 -20.92 4.29
C ILE A 59 5.06 -21.92 4.41
N LYS A 60 5.28 -23.13 3.91
CA LYS A 60 4.34 -24.25 4.08
C LYS A 60 4.71 -25.01 5.34
N GLN A 61 3.74 -25.24 6.19
CA GLN A 61 3.86 -26.07 7.40
C GLN A 61 2.75 -27.13 7.43
N LYS A 62 2.85 -28.09 8.38
CA LYS A 62 1.88 -29.18 8.54
C LYS A 62 0.42 -28.74 8.75
N GLY A 63 0.18 -27.50 9.15
CA GLY A 63 -1.15 -26.89 9.38
C GLY A 63 -1.62 -25.93 8.28
N GLY A 64 -0.86 -25.76 7.20
CA GLY A 64 -1.22 -24.84 6.11
C GLY A 64 -0.08 -23.93 5.68
N VAL A 65 -0.43 -22.76 5.12
CA VAL A 65 0.53 -21.76 4.69
C VAL A 65 0.54 -20.58 5.68
N ILE A 66 1.70 -20.24 6.19
CA ILE A 66 1.90 -19.00 6.93
C ILE A 66 2.39 -17.95 5.93
N ASN A 67 1.57 -16.91 5.74
CA ASN A 67 1.90 -15.83 4.81
C ASN A 67 3.05 -14.99 5.34
N GLY A 68 4.02 -14.73 4.47
CA GLY A 68 5.10 -13.79 4.72
C GLY A 68 4.62 -12.33 4.72
N THR A 69 5.53 -11.42 5.00
CA THR A 69 5.22 -9.98 5.13
C THR A 69 4.67 -9.40 3.84
N GLY A 70 5.24 -9.73 2.69
CA GLY A 70 4.79 -9.23 1.39
C GLY A 70 3.36 -9.65 1.07
N GLU A 71 3.04 -10.94 1.25
CA GLU A 71 1.71 -11.49 1.01
C GLU A 71 0.68 -10.91 2.00
N ARG A 72 1.07 -10.68 3.24
CA ARG A 72 0.19 -10.03 4.23
C ARG A 72 -0.13 -8.58 3.81
N ILE A 73 0.86 -7.80 3.41
CA ILE A 73 0.65 -6.44 2.89
C ILE A 73 -0.28 -6.47 1.68
N TYR A 74 -0.04 -7.36 0.72
CA TYR A 74 -0.88 -7.51 -0.46
C TYR A 74 -2.33 -7.89 -0.12
N ASN A 75 -2.52 -8.86 0.75
CA ASN A 75 -3.85 -9.33 1.14
C ASN A 75 -4.67 -8.24 1.88
N PHE A 76 -4.01 -7.37 2.61
CA PHE A 76 -4.64 -6.29 3.36
C PHE A 76 -4.55 -4.91 2.68
N GLN A 77 -4.12 -4.83 1.42
CA GLN A 77 -3.92 -3.56 0.71
C GLN A 77 -5.16 -2.65 0.71
N LYS A 78 -6.37 -3.21 0.54
CA LYS A 78 -7.61 -2.45 0.59
C LYS A 78 -7.87 -1.86 1.98
N TYR A 79 -7.62 -2.62 3.02
CA TYR A 79 -7.75 -2.18 4.40
C TYR A 79 -6.79 -1.03 4.71
N TYR A 80 -5.52 -1.15 4.34
CA TYR A 80 -4.55 -0.07 4.51
C TYR A 80 -4.90 1.16 3.68
N GLY A 81 -5.44 0.97 2.48
CA GLY A 81 -5.95 2.06 1.65
C GLY A 81 -7.08 2.84 2.33
N ILE A 82 -8.03 2.14 2.94
CA ILE A 82 -9.14 2.78 3.69
C ILE A 82 -8.62 3.54 4.91
N LEU A 83 -7.69 2.96 5.67
CA LEU A 83 -7.07 3.65 6.81
C LEU A 83 -6.37 4.94 6.38
N TYR A 84 -5.59 4.88 5.30
CA TYR A 84 -4.92 6.05 4.75
C TYR A 84 -5.92 7.14 4.33
N GLN A 85 -6.96 6.76 3.58
CA GLN A 85 -8.00 7.69 3.13
C GLN A 85 -8.76 8.32 4.32
N SER A 86 -9.05 7.54 5.35
CA SER A 86 -9.73 8.04 6.55
C SER A 86 -8.88 9.07 7.29
N GLN A 87 -7.58 8.81 7.44
CA GLN A 87 -6.67 9.76 8.08
C GLN A 87 -6.52 11.04 7.25
N LEU A 88 -6.37 10.90 5.93
CA LEU A 88 -6.26 12.04 5.03
C LEU A 88 -7.53 12.91 5.04
N ALA A 89 -8.72 12.28 5.08
CA ALA A 89 -9.99 13.00 5.21
C ALA A 89 -10.06 13.81 6.51
N LYS A 90 -9.61 13.21 7.62
CA LYS A 90 -9.55 13.87 8.93
C LYS A 90 -8.62 15.09 8.88
N GLU A 91 -7.43 14.94 8.35
CA GLU A 91 -6.47 16.05 8.22
C GLU A 91 -7.00 17.16 7.31
N ALA A 92 -7.68 16.82 6.21
CA ALA A 92 -8.33 17.81 5.36
C ALA A 92 -9.44 18.58 6.12
N GLN A 93 -10.22 17.90 6.95
CA GLN A 93 -11.24 18.56 7.79
C GLN A 93 -10.63 19.46 8.86
N GLU A 94 -9.53 19.06 9.47
CA GLU A 94 -8.78 19.90 10.43
C GLU A 94 -8.21 21.17 9.79
N LEU A 95 -7.91 21.13 8.49
CA LEU A 95 -7.52 22.29 7.69
C LEU A 95 -8.73 23.15 7.24
N GLY A 96 -9.96 22.76 7.60
CA GLY A 96 -11.18 23.52 7.29
C GLY A 96 -11.88 23.11 6.00
N TYR A 97 -11.44 22.05 5.31
CA TYR A 97 -12.13 21.55 4.13
C TYR A 97 -13.31 20.64 4.52
N THR A 98 -14.45 20.82 3.86
CA THR A 98 -15.55 19.85 3.96
C THR A 98 -15.31 18.67 3.05
N THR A 99 -15.44 17.46 3.57
CA THR A 99 -15.26 16.22 2.81
C THR A 99 -16.57 15.46 2.67
N ARG A 100 -16.71 14.69 1.59
CA ARG A 100 -17.83 13.75 1.40
C ARG A 100 -17.29 12.37 0.99
N GLY A 101 -17.90 11.31 1.51
CA GLY A 101 -17.59 9.94 1.09
C GLY A 101 -18.14 9.66 -0.30
N VAL A 102 -17.33 9.00 -1.14
CA VAL A 102 -17.73 8.61 -2.51
C VAL A 102 -17.77 7.08 -2.71
N GLY A 103 -17.74 6.34 -1.62
CA GLY A 103 -17.75 4.87 -1.62
C GLY A 103 -16.35 4.25 -1.51
N ASN A 104 -16.31 2.94 -1.24
CA ASN A 104 -15.06 2.17 -1.11
C ASN A 104 -14.02 2.76 -0.14
N GLY A 105 -14.47 3.52 0.87
CA GLY A 105 -13.58 4.20 1.82
C GLY A 105 -12.83 5.41 1.25
N GLN A 106 -13.21 5.88 0.07
CA GLN A 106 -12.66 7.08 -0.55
C GLN A 106 -13.49 8.32 -0.20
N PHE A 107 -12.88 9.49 -0.30
CA PHE A 107 -13.55 10.77 -0.10
C PHE A 107 -13.14 11.80 -1.17
N GLU A 108 -13.96 12.82 -1.30
CA GLU A 108 -13.68 14.01 -2.10
C GLU A 108 -13.83 15.27 -1.24
N VAL A 109 -13.09 16.31 -1.58
CA VAL A 109 -13.29 17.64 -1.00
C VAL A 109 -14.56 18.25 -1.62
N SER A 110 -15.49 18.68 -0.79
CA SER A 110 -16.73 19.29 -1.24
C SER A 110 -16.48 20.65 -1.90
N GLY A 111 -17.28 20.98 -2.91
CA GLY A 111 -17.18 22.28 -3.61
C GLY A 111 -16.22 22.29 -4.79
N VAL A 112 -15.46 21.21 -5.04
CA VAL A 112 -14.66 21.08 -6.26
C VAL A 112 -15.58 20.63 -7.41
N PRO A 113 -15.72 21.43 -8.50
CA PRO A 113 -16.54 21.04 -9.63
C PRO A 113 -16.06 19.77 -10.30
N GLN A 114 -16.96 18.86 -10.65
CA GLN A 114 -16.63 17.60 -11.31
C GLN A 114 -15.89 17.80 -12.65
N LYS A 115 -16.19 18.91 -13.34
CA LYS A 115 -15.45 19.28 -14.56
C LYS A 115 -13.95 19.45 -14.30
N ILE A 116 -13.58 20.13 -13.21
CA ILE A 116 -12.16 20.33 -12.85
C ILE A 116 -11.50 18.98 -12.54
N ILE A 117 -12.19 18.11 -11.78
CA ILE A 117 -11.69 16.77 -11.45
C ILE A 117 -11.45 15.95 -12.74
N TYR A 118 -12.35 16.05 -13.70
CA TYR A 118 -12.22 15.37 -14.99
C TYR A 118 -11.10 15.96 -15.84
N ASP A 119 -11.07 17.29 -15.99
CA ASP A 119 -10.09 17.99 -16.86
C ASP A 119 -8.64 17.81 -16.36
N THR A 120 -8.46 17.56 -15.05
CA THR A 120 -7.14 17.31 -14.43
C THR A 120 -6.78 15.83 -14.34
N SER A 121 -7.54 14.94 -14.97
CA SER A 121 -7.30 13.49 -14.95
C SER A 121 -7.17 12.91 -16.35
N THR A 122 -6.01 13.08 -16.97
CA THR A 122 -5.70 12.53 -18.29
C THR A 122 -5.94 11.02 -18.37
N ARG A 123 -5.59 10.29 -17.31
CA ARG A 123 -5.83 8.84 -17.24
C ARG A 123 -7.30 8.47 -17.33
N LYS A 124 -8.18 9.21 -16.66
CA LYS A 124 -9.63 8.97 -16.74
C LYS A 124 -10.15 9.23 -18.15
N GLN A 125 -9.72 10.33 -18.77
CA GLN A 125 -10.10 10.67 -20.15
C GLN A 125 -9.69 9.58 -21.14
N GLN A 126 -8.48 9.03 -21.03
CA GLN A 126 -8.00 7.93 -21.86
C GLN A 126 -8.85 6.66 -21.70
N ILE A 127 -9.24 6.31 -20.47
CA ILE A 127 -10.10 5.15 -20.19
C ILE A 127 -11.48 5.35 -20.83
N ASP A 128 -12.10 6.51 -20.62
CA ASP A 128 -13.42 6.82 -21.17
C ASP A 128 -13.41 6.79 -22.71
N GLN A 129 -12.37 7.33 -23.35
CA GLN A 129 -12.19 7.25 -24.80
C GLN A 129 -12.02 5.83 -25.32
N SER A 130 -11.24 5.00 -24.63
CA SER A 130 -11.04 3.59 -25.01
C SER A 130 -12.31 2.75 -24.86
N THR A 131 -13.18 3.10 -23.94
CA THR A 131 -14.46 2.38 -23.73
C THR A 131 -15.52 2.75 -24.76
N LEU A 132 -15.43 3.96 -25.33
CA LEU A 132 -16.35 4.41 -26.41
C LEU A 132 -15.99 3.87 -27.79
N SER A 133 -14.84 3.24 -27.96
CA SER A 133 -14.33 2.68 -29.24
C SER A 133 -14.57 1.17 -29.39
N ILE A 134 -15.34 0.57 -28.50
CA ILE A 134 -15.80 -0.82 -28.56
C ILE A 134 -17.30 -0.86 -28.81
#